data_783d64de7ec35f2103c9adda0202de08
#
_entry.id   783d64de7ec35f2103c9adda0202de08
#
_cell.length_a   1.000
_cell.length_b   1.000
_cell.length_c   1.000
_cell.angle_alpha   90.00
_cell.angle_beta   90.00
_cell.angle_gamma   90.00
#
_symmetry.space_group_name_H-M   'P 1'
#
loop_
_entity.id
_entity.type
_entity.pdbx_description
1 polymer ?
#
loop_
_entity_poly.entity_id
_entity_poly.type
_entity_poly.pdbx_seq_one_letter_code
_entity_poly.pdbx_strand_id
1 'polypeptide(L)'
;RYGETEYSINWLPLGGFVRLLGEEDPTDPRSLASRPAWQRIIVLASGSVINLVLPIVLFAFAFTIPHDESIGRAVVSGVIADSPAAQAGLREGDVIYTIGGREVKNTIETGRQIRLHVGYDTAIRVKRGEEFVTLHVTPRWAPPAGQGPTGISIAPQNQFTNVVAEPPWVSLPHGARATLETMVLAR
;
A
#
# COMPACT_ATOMS: atom_id res chain seq x y z
N ARG A 1 -4.58 -32.78 -23.31
CA ARG A 1 -4.53 -31.94 -24.54
C ARG A 1 -5.95 -31.55 -24.89
N TYR A 2 -6.23 -30.30 -24.99
CA TYR A 2 -7.55 -29.80 -25.41
C TYR A 2 -7.37 -28.96 -26.66
N GLY A 3 -7.81 -29.48 -27.80
CA GLY A 3 -7.50 -28.90 -29.12
C GLY A 3 -6.01 -28.94 -29.42
N GLU A 4 -5.44 -27.79 -29.85
CA GLU A 4 -4.02 -27.63 -30.13
C GLU A 4 -3.21 -27.19 -28.86
N THR A 5 -3.89 -26.96 -27.74
CA THR A 5 -3.25 -26.52 -26.49
C THR A 5 -2.87 -27.71 -25.62
N GLU A 6 -1.65 -27.75 -25.15
CA GLU A 6 -1.13 -28.75 -24.24
C GLU A 6 -1.07 -28.17 -22.81
N TYR A 7 -1.84 -28.78 -21.91
CA TYR A 7 -1.85 -28.43 -20.50
C TYR A 7 -0.96 -29.38 -19.72
N SER A 8 -0.06 -28.85 -18.90
CA SER A 8 0.81 -29.63 -18.03
C SER A 8 0.67 -29.19 -16.58
N ILE A 9 0.73 -30.14 -15.66
CA ILE A 9 0.82 -29.89 -14.22
C ILE A 9 2.23 -30.24 -13.78
N ASN A 10 2.96 -29.26 -13.25
CA ASN A 10 4.31 -29.49 -12.78
C ASN A 10 4.29 -30.01 -11.35
N TRP A 11 5.15 -30.99 -11.06
CA TRP A 11 5.34 -31.53 -9.72
C TRP A 11 5.85 -30.48 -8.72
N LEU A 12 6.70 -29.54 -9.17
CA LEU A 12 7.20 -28.43 -8.36
C LEU A 12 6.31 -27.21 -8.57
N PRO A 13 5.57 -26.73 -7.54
CA PRO A 13 4.66 -25.61 -7.68
C PRO A 13 5.40 -24.24 -7.58
N LEU A 14 6.48 -24.08 -8.35
CA LEU A 14 7.28 -22.84 -8.37
C LEU A 14 6.71 -21.78 -9.33
N GLY A 15 5.48 -21.94 -9.79
CA GLY A 15 4.81 -21.05 -10.71
C GLY A 15 4.33 -21.75 -11.98
N GLY A 16 3.60 -21.01 -12.81
CA GLY A 16 3.18 -21.45 -14.14
C GLY A 16 4.08 -20.88 -15.23
N PHE A 17 4.24 -21.58 -16.32
CA PHE A 17 4.83 -21.06 -17.53
C PHE A 17 3.91 -21.29 -18.72
N VAL A 18 3.99 -20.42 -19.71
CA VAL A 18 3.32 -20.53 -20.99
C VAL A 18 4.38 -20.55 -22.07
N ARG A 19 4.36 -21.55 -22.92
CA ARG A 19 5.19 -21.60 -24.12
C ARG A 19 4.33 -21.28 -25.32
N LEU A 20 4.64 -20.18 -25.97
CA LEU A 20 3.91 -19.74 -27.16
C LEU A 20 4.48 -20.41 -28.42
N LEU A 21 3.62 -20.74 -29.37
CA LEU A 21 4.07 -21.29 -30.65
C LEU A 21 4.88 -20.25 -31.42
N GLY A 22 6.14 -20.60 -31.76
CA GLY A 22 6.98 -19.76 -32.59
C GLY A 22 7.24 -18.38 -31.98
N GLU A 23 7.64 -18.30 -30.71
CA GLU A 23 7.90 -17.02 -30.04
C GLU A 23 8.98 -16.21 -30.75
N GLU A 24 10.02 -16.87 -31.27
CA GLU A 24 11.14 -16.25 -32.00
C GLU A 24 11.18 -16.61 -33.50
N ASP A 25 10.39 -17.61 -33.93
CA ASP A 25 10.41 -18.12 -35.31
C ASP A 25 9.19 -17.61 -36.12
N PRO A 26 9.38 -16.72 -37.10
CA PRO A 26 8.31 -16.17 -37.93
C PRO A 26 7.88 -17.09 -39.08
N THR A 27 8.48 -18.27 -39.25
CA THR A 27 8.22 -19.16 -40.41
C THR A 27 6.81 -19.77 -40.39
N ASP A 28 6.24 -20.00 -39.19
CA ASP A 28 4.83 -20.44 -39.07
C ASP A 28 3.90 -19.23 -39.06
N PRO A 29 2.93 -19.13 -40.00
CA PRO A 29 1.95 -18.03 -40.03
C PRO A 29 1.12 -17.90 -38.74
N ARG A 30 1.07 -18.95 -37.90
CA ARG A 30 0.38 -18.95 -36.61
C ARG A 30 1.29 -18.57 -35.45
N SER A 31 2.58 -18.38 -35.69
CA SER A 31 3.55 -18.00 -34.66
C SER A 31 3.28 -16.59 -34.12
N LEU A 32 3.67 -16.35 -32.87
CA LEU A 32 3.62 -15.00 -32.27
C LEU A 32 4.50 -14.03 -33.05
N ALA A 33 5.67 -14.49 -33.53
CA ALA A 33 6.62 -13.66 -34.29
C ALA A 33 6.04 -13.14 -35.62
N SER A 34 5.10 -13.89 -36.25
CA SER A 34 4.43 -13.47 -37.50
C SER A 34 3.32 -12.44 -37.29
N ARG A 35 2.91 -12.18 -36.04
CA ARG A 35 1.80 -11.27 -35.73
C ARG A 35 2.25 -9.80 -35.72
N PRO A 36 1.31 -8.85 -35.98
CA PRO A 36 1.59 -7.43 -35.88
C PRO A 36 2.13 -7.06 -34.49
N ALA A 37 2.99 -6.05 -34.43
CA ALA A 37 3.68 -5.65 -33.19
C ALA A 37 2.73 -5.38 -32.02
N TRP A 38 1.57 -4.77 -32.26
CA TRP A 38 0.59 -4.48 -31.23
C TRP A 38 0.02 -5.75 -30.57
N GLN A 39 -0.21 -6.84 -31.33
CA GLN A 39 -0.66 -8.12 -30.75
C GLN A 39 0.43 -8.76 -29.90
N ARG A 40 1.68 -8.70 -30.35
CA ARG A 40 2.83 -9.17 -29.59
C ARG A 40 2.98 -8.42 -28.26
N ILE A 41 2.84 -7.08 -28.31
CA ILE A 41 2.88 -6.25 -27.09
C ILE A 41 1.77 -6.63 -26.12
N ILE A 42 0.53 -6.84 -26.58
CA ILE A 42 -0.57 -7.25 -25.72
C ILE A 42 -0.26 -8.58 -25.03
N VAL A 43 0.21 -9.57 -25.78
CA VAL A 43 0.54 -10.89 -25.20
C VAL A 43 1.67 -10.78 -24.18
N LEU A 44 2.75 -10.09 -24.52
CA LEU A 44 3.90 -9.93 -23.61
C LEU A 44 3.56 -9.09 -22.36
N ALA A 45 2.72 -8.07 -22.52
CA ALA A 45 2.31 -7.23 -21.40
C ALA A 45 1.22 -7.86 -20.52
N SER A 46 0.49 -8.87 -21.01
CA SER A 46 -0.68 -9.44 -20.33
C SER A 46 -0.36 -9.95 -18.93
N GLY A 47 0.79 -10.62 -18.74
CA GLY A 47 1.22 -11.12 -17.44
C GLY A 47 1.42 -9.98 -16.43
N SER A 48 2.10 -8.91 -16.84
CA SER A 48 2.34 -7.74 -15.99
C SER A 48 1.05 -7.00 -15.66
N VAL A 49 0.14 -6.88 -16.64
CA VAL A 49 -1.18 -6.26 -16.43
C VAL A 49 -2.02 -7.08 -15.45
N ILE A 50 -2.07 -8.39 -15.58
CA ILE A 50 -2.79 -9.25 -14.64
C ILE A 50 -2.20 -9.15 -13.24
N ASN A 51 -0.87 -9.14 -13.10
CA ASN A 51 -0.21 -8.97 -11.81
C ASN A 51 -0.48 -7.61 -11.16
N LEU A 52 -0.82 -6.58 -11.94
CA LEU A 52 -1.26 -5.28 -11.41
C LEU A 52 -2.75 -5.29 -11.04
N VAL A 53 -3.59 -5.88 -11.87
CA VAL A 53 -5.05 -5.88 -11.69
C VAL A 53 -5.48 -6.83 -10.58
N LEU A 54 -4.86 -8.01 -10.49
CA LEU A 54 -5.24 -9.05 -9.52
C LEU A 54 -5.20 -8.56 -8.06
N PRO A 55 -4.15 -7.89 -7.57
CA PRO A 55 -4.16 -7.35 -6.21
C PRO A 55 -5.28 -6.33 -5.97
N ILE A 56 -5.59 -5.50 -6.95
CA ILE A 56 -6.69 -4.51 -6.83
C ILE A 56 -8.01 -5.24 -6.59
N VAL A 57 -8.28 -6.28 -7.37
CA VAL A 57 -9.52 -7.08 -7.24
C VAL A 57 -9.55 -7.84 -5.91
N LEU A 58 -8.41 -8.43 -5.52
CA LEU A 58 -8.32 -9.17 -4.25
C LEU A 58 -8.50 -8.26 -3.03
N PHE A 59 -7.87 -7.09 -3.01
CA PHE A 59 -8.09 -6.11 -1.94
C PHE A 59 -9.52 -5.58 -1.93
N ALA A 60 -10.09 -5.27 -3.10
CA ALA A 60 -11.48 -4.84 -3.19
C ALA A 60 -12.43 -5.91 -2.63
N PHE A 61 -12.20 -7.18 -2.96
CA PHE A 61 -12.97 -8.29 -2.41
C PHE A 61 -12.77 -8.43 -0.90
N ALA A 62 -11.53 -8.32 -0.41
CA ALA A 62 -11.23 -8.39 1.02
C ALA A 62 -11.97 -7.32 1.83
N PHE A 63 -12.06 -6.09 1.32
CA PHE A 63 -12.81 -5.01 1.98
C PHE A 63 -14.34 -5.21 1.98
N THR A 64 -14.86 -6.06 1.09
CA THR A 64 -16.30 -6.38 1.08
C THR A 64 -16.68 -7.38 2.17
N ILE A 65 -15.70 -8.17 2.66
CA ILE A 65 -15.93 -9.12 3.74
C ILE A 65 -15.96 -8.36 5.07
N PRO A 66 -16.94 -8.60 5.96
CA PRO A 66 -16.94 -8.02 7.29
C PRO A 66 -15.63 -8.32 8.02
N HIS A 67 -14.95 -7.27 8.47
CA HIS A 67 -13.69 -7.38 9.19
C HIS A 67 -13.64 -6.37 10.34
N ASP A 68 -12.86 -6.71 11.35
CA ASP A 68 -12.66 -5.86 12.51
C ASP A 68 -11.74 -4.68 12.15
N GLU A 69 -12.26 -3.46 12.23
CA GLU A 69 -11.48 -2.23 12.11
C GLU A 69 -11.26 -1.64 13.50
N SER A 70 -10.01 -1.46 13.88
CA SER A 70 -9.67 -0.72 15.09
C SER A 70 -9.80 0.77 14.82
N ILE A 71 -10.77 1.39 15.47
CA ILE A 71 -11.02 2.84 15.41
C ILE A 71 -10.55 3.45 16.71
N GLY A 72 -9.82 4.55 16.62
CA GLY A 72 -9.29 5.29 17.76
C GLY A 72 -8.29 6.31 17.25
N ARG A 73 -7.79 7.18 18.10
CA ARG A 73 -6.77 8.16 17.69
C ARG A 73 -5.40 7.73 18.17
N ALA A 74 -4.38 8.09 17.43
CA ALA A 74 -3.00 7.95 17.87
C ALA A 74 -2.64 9.18 18.71
N VAL A 75 -2.24 8.97 19.95
CA VAL A 75 -1.66 9.99 20.82
C VAL A 75 -0.14 9.81 20.84
N VAL A 76 0.58 10.91 20.80
CA VAL A 76 2.05 10.93 20.96
C VAL A 76 2.36 10.62 22.43
N SER A 77 2.93 9.45 22.71
CA SER A 77 3.33 9.00 24.05
C SER A 77 4.79 9.32 24.40
N GLY A 78 5.55 9.79 23.43
CA GLY A 78 6.93 10.23 23.61
C GLY A 78 7.52 10.80 22.35
N VAL A 79 8.45 11.76 22.51
CA VAL A 79 9.19 12.40 21.42
C VAL A 79 10.68 12.30 21.75
N ILE A 80 11.45 11.73 20.83
CA ILE A 80 12.88 11.58 20.98
C ILE A 80 13.55 12.93 20.73
N ALA A 81 14.47 13.33 21.61
CA ALA A 81 15.26 14.56 21.45
C ALA A 81 16.02 14.55 20.11
N ASP A 82 16.19 15.72 19.51
CA ASP A 82 16.87 15.93 18.22
C ASP A 82 16.25 15.17 17.03
N SER A 83 15.05 14.63 17.21
CA SER A 83 14.30 13.99 16.12
C SER A 83 13.58 15.01 15.24
N PRO A 84 13.18 14.65 14.01
CA PRO A 84 12.36 15.51 13.16
C PRO A 84 11.07 15.98 13.84
N ALA A 85 10.46 15.12 14.64
CA ALA A 85 9.26 15.47 15.40
C ALA A 85 9.54 16.51 16.49
N ALA A 86 10.67 16.38 17.22
CA ALA A 86 11.08 17.34 18.22
C ALA A 86 11.37 18.72 17.58
N GLN A 87 12.09 18.72 16.44
CA GLN A 87 12.42 19.94 15.70
C GLN A 87 11.17 20.66 15.16
N ALA A 88 10.16 19.89 14.74
CA ALA A 88 8.87 20.39 14.29
C ALA A 88 7.97 20.87 15.45
N GLY A 89 8.35 20.60 16.71
CA GLY A 89 7.59 21.00 17.89
C GLY A 89 6.43 20.07 18.25
N LEU A 90 6.44 18.81 17.81
CA LEU A 90 5.55 17.75 18.32
C LEU A 90 5.84 17.53 19.82
N ARG A 91 4.80 17.27 20.59
CA ARG A 91 4.89 17.08 22.03
C ARG A 91 4.13 15.84 22.48
N GLU A 92 4.52 15.31 23.61
CA GLU A 92 3.76 14.27 24.30
C GLU A 92 2.36 14.79 24.63
N GLY A 93 1.35 13.94 24.41
CA GLY A 93 -0.06 14.28 24.55
C GLY A 93 -0.72 14.84 23.29
N ASP A 94 0.01 15.14 22.23
CA ASP A 94 -0.57 15.53 20.94
C ASP A 94 -1.37 14.37 20.34
N VAL A 95 -2.62 14.61 19.98
CA VAL A 95 -3.48 13.62 19.30
C VAL A 95 -3.41 13.85 17.80
N ILE A 96 -2.98 12.86 17.03
CA ILE A 96 -2.78 12.98 15.58
C ILE A 96 -4.11 12.81 14.85
N TYR A 97 -4.46 13.78 14.02
CA TYR A 97 -5.70 13.81 13.23
C TYR A 97 -5.46 13.58 11.75
N THR A 98 -4.51 14.31 11.14
CA THR A 98 -4.21 14.17 9.71
C THR A 98 -2.71 14.15 9.47
N ILE A 99 -2.28 13.40 8.44
CA ILE A 99 -0.91 13.35 7.94
C ILE A 99 -0.97 13.53 6.42
N GLY A 100 -0.26 14.53 5.89
CA GLY A 100 -0.29 14.84 4.47
C GLY A 100 -1.70 15.17 3.96
N GLY A 101 -2.52 15.85 4.79
CA GLY A 101 -3.91 16.16 4.48
C GLY A 101 -4.90 15.00 4.64
N ARG A 102 -4.43 13.81 5.01
CA ARG A 102 -5.24 12.60 5.15
C ARG A 102 -5.57 12.32 6.60
N GLU A 103 -6.84 12.09 6.89
CA GLU A 103 -7.28 11.68 8.21
C GLU A 103 -6.72 10.29 8.56
N VAL A 104 -6.25 10.12 9.80
CA VAL A 104 -5.79 8.83 10.36
C VAL A 104 -6.68 8.43 11.53
N LYS A 105 -7.13 7.17 11.53
CA LYS A 105 -8.14 6.68 12.47
C LYS A 105 -7.57 5.80 13.57
N ASN A 106 -6.32 5.35 13.43
CA ASN A 106 -5.67 4.48 14.41
C ASN A 106 -4.14 4.57 14.33
N THR A 107 -3.44 3.90 15.26
CA THR A 107 -1.97 3.90 15.32
C THR A 107 -1.34 3.20 14.12
N ILE A 108 -1.97 2.15 13.57
CA ILE A 108 -1.46 1.41 12.40
C ILE A 108 -1.47 2.31 11.17
N GLU A 109 -2.58 3.00 10.94
CA GLU A 109 -2.73 3.93 9.83
C GLU A 109 -1.78 5.12 9.96
N THR A 110 -1.65 5.66 11.18
CA THR A 110 -0.68 6.72 11.50
C THR A 110 0.74 6.30 11.13
N GLY A 111 1.19 5.13 11.58
CA GLY A 111 2.51 4.59 11.25
C GLY A 111 2.70 4.34 9.75
N ARG A 112 1.66 3.87 9.06
CA ARG A 112 1.67 3.67 7.61
C ARG A 112 1.79 5.00 6.86
N GLN A 113 0.99 6.02 7.24
CA GLN A 113 1.05 7.33 6.60
C GLN A 113 2.40 8.02 6.80
N ILE A 114 3.00 7.91 7.98
CA ILE A 114 4.36 8.42 8.21
C ILE A 114 5.37 7.77 7.25
N ARG A 115 5.31 6.43 7.07
CA ARG A 115 6.21 5.72 6.16
C ARG A 115 6.01 6.07 4.69
N LEU A 116 4.78 6.34 4.27
CA LEU A 116 4.48 6.77 2.90
C LEU A 116 5.05 8.15 2.56
N HIS A 117 5.33 8.97 3.57
CA HIS A 117 5.84 10.33 3.41
C HIS A 117 7.33 10.49 3.79
N VAL A 118 8.08 9.38 3.89
CA VAL A 118 9.51 9.42 4.21
C VAL A 118 10.26 10.26 3.17
N GLY A 119 11.08 11.21 3.66
CA GLY A 119 11.87 12.13 2.84
C GLY A 119 11.11 13.36 2.32
N TYR A 120 9.82 13.48 2.58
CA TYR A 120 9.00 14.60 2.14
C TYR A 120 8.55 15.46 3.33
N ASP A 121 8.59 16.79 3.18
CA ASP A 121 7.98 17.69 4.15
C ASP A 121 6.47 17.44 4.21
N THR A 122 5.99 17.07 5.38
CA THR A 122 4.63 16.56 5.55
C THR A 122 3.93 17.31 6.66
N ALA A 123 2.79 17.91 6.32
CA ALA A 123 1.92 18.55 7.29
C ALA A 123 1.25 17.50 8.18
N ILE A 124 1.47 17.57 9.47
CA ILE A 124 0.81 16.74 10.50
C ILE A 124 -0.08 17.67 11.32
N ARG A 125 -1.37 17.44 11.29
CA ARG A 125 -2.33 18.17 12.13
C ARG A 125 -2.61 17.38 13.38
N VAL A 126 -2.35 18.02 14.51
CA VAL A 126 -2.58 17.45 15.84
C VAL A 126 -3.57 18.28 16.64
N LYS A 127 -4.27 17.64 17.57
CA LYS A 127 -5.03 18.33 18.61
C LYS A 127 -4.18 18.35 19.88
N ARG A 128 -3.88 19.55 20.38
CA ARG A 128 -3.12 19.83 21.59
C ARG A 128 -4.03 20.49 22.60
N GLY A 129 -4.49 19.75 23.60
CA GLY A 129 -5.59 20.20 24.46
C GLY A 129 -6.86 20.41 23.61
N GLU A 130 -7.36 21.64 23.53
CA GLU A 130 -8.56 21.96 22.73
C GLU A 130 -8.20 22.61 21.37
N GLU A 131 -6.93 22.89 21.08
CA GLU A 131 -6.51 23.59 19.87
C GLU A 131 -5.97 22.64 18.81
N PHE A 132 -6.20 22.94 17.54
CA PHE A 132 -5.57 22.25 16.42
C PHE A 132 -4.32 22.98 15.99
N VAL A 133 -3.20 22.25 15.93
CA VAL A 133 -1.93 22.75 15.48
C VAL A 133 -1.48 21.96 14.26
N THR A 134 -1.02 22.64 13.23
CA THR A 134 -0.40 22.00 12.07
C THR A 134 1.11 22.18 12.13
N LEU A 135 1.82 21.08 12.10
CA LEU A 135 3.27 21.01 12.20
C LEU A 135 3.83 20.38 10.92
N HIS A 136 5.00 20.81 10.50
CA HIS A 136 5.69 20.28 9.33
C HIS A 136 6.84 19.39 9.77
N VAL A 137 6.78 18.12 9.38
CA VAL A 137 7.76 17.09 9.76
C VAL A 137 8.27 16.42 8.51
N THR A 138 9.60 16.25 8.40
CA THR A 138 10.22 15.45 7.34
C THR A 138 10.68 14.11 7.91
N PRO A 139 9.94 13.01 7.74
CA PRO A 139 10.34 11.71 8.25
C PRO A 139 11.63 11.21 7.57
N ARG A 140 12.56 10.62 8.32
CA ARG A 140 13.88 10.17 7.85
C ARG A 140 13.82 8.84 7.11
N TRP A 141 14.61 8.71 6.05
CA TRP A 141 14.80 7.42 5.33
C TRP A 141 15.52 6.37 6.17
N ALA A 142 16.53 6.78 6.91
CA ALA A 142 17.37 5.92 7.73
C ALA A 142 17.35 6.41 9.18
N PRO A 143 16.31 6.10 9.96
CA PRO A 143 16.29 6.45 11.38
C PRO A 143 17.35 5.63 12.14
N PRO A 144 17.91 6.16 13.25
CA PRO A 144 18.77 5.41 14.14
C PRO A 144 18.07 4.15 14.67
N ALA A 145 18.86 3.14 15.07
CA ALA A 145 18.34 1.91 15.63
C ALA A 145 17.38 2.17 16.80
N GLY A 146 16.23 1.52 16.79
CA GLY A 146 15.18 1.69 17.81
C GLY A 146 14.31 2.93 17.67
N GLN A 147 14.49 3.73 16.61
CA GLN A 147 13.68 4.92 16.34
C GLN A 147 12.84 4.74 15.08
N GLY A 148 11.65 5.33 15.08
CA GLY A 148 10.85 5.47 13.87
C GLY A 148 11.30 6.65 12.99
N PRO A 149 10.77 6.78 11.76
CA PRO A 149 11.16 7.83 10.80
C PRO A 149 11.03 9.26 11.35
N THR A 150 10.05 9.52 12.21
CA THR A 150 9.82 10.83 12.84
C THR A 150 10.45 10.96 14.22
N GLY A 151 10.76 9.82 14.88
CA GLY A 151 11.25 9.81 16.24
C GLY A 151 10.18 10.04 17.30
N ILE A 152 8.94 9.59 17.03
CA ILE A 152 7.85 9.57 18.01
C ILE A 152 7.51 8.14 18.42
N SER A 153 7.02 8.02 19.65
CA SER A 153 6.24 6.86 20.11
C SER A 153 4.76 7.24 20.11
N ILE A 154 3.90 6.34 19.68
CA ILE A 154 2.45 6.58 19.64
C ILE A 154 1.73 5.48 20.40
N ALA A 155 0.70 5.87 21.13
CA ALA A 155 -0.20 4.97 21.83
C ALA A 155 -1.65 5.14 21.33
N PRO A 156 -2.50 4.12 21.42
CA PRO A 156 -3.90 4.24 21.07
C PRO A 156 -4.67 5.03 22.14
N GLN A 157 -5.54 5.94 21.71
CA GLN A 157 -6.46 6.66 22.57
C GLN A 157 -7.90 6.33 22.17
N ASN A 158 -8.72 5.96 23.14
CA ASN A 158 -10.15 5.61 22.94
C ASN A 158 -10.34 4.57 21.81
N GLN A 159 -9.53 3.50 21.85
CA GLN A 159 -9.60 2.45 20.84
C GLN A 159 -10.83 1.57 21.09
N PHE A 160 -11.64 1.38 20.06
CA PHE A 160 -12.71 0.40 20.01
C PHE A 160 -12.68 -0.33 18.67
N THR A 161 -13.20 -1.54 18.65
CA THR A 161 -13.27 -2.35 17.43
C THR A 161 -14.67 -2.21 16.85
N ASN A 162 -14.75 -1.94 15.58
CA ASN A 162 -16.01 -1.92 14.83
C ASN A 162 -15.92 -2.88 13.65
N VAL A 163 -16.99 -3.61 13.38
CA VAL A 163 -17.08 -4.49 12.21
C VAL A 163 -17.49 -3.64 11.02
N VAL A 164 -16.61 -3.57 10.03
CA VAL A 164 -16.83 -2.79 8.81
C VAL A 164 -16.88 -3.71 7.61
N ALA A 165 -17.84 -3.49 6.73
CA ALA A 165 -17.89 -4.09 5.40
C ALA A 165 -18.19 -3.00 4.38
N GLU A 166 -17.38 -2.88 3.35
CA GLU A 166 -17.56 -1.86 2.34
C GLU A 166 -18.38 -2.38 1.16
N PRO A 167 -19.29 -1.59 0.60
CA PRO A 167 -19.96 -1.98 -0.63
C PRO A 167 -18.97 -1.99 -1.81
N PRO A 168 -19.20 -2.82 -2.86
CA PRO A 168 -18.23 -3.04 -3.95
C PRO A 168 -17.76 -1.77 -4.68
N TRP A 169 -18.62 -0.77 -4.80
CA TRP A 169 -18.27 0.50 -5.46
C TRP A 169 -17.33 1.40 -4.63
N VAL A 170 -17.25 1.17 -3.31
CA VAL A 170 -16.31 1.84 -2.41
C VAL A 170 -15.03 1.05 -2.27
N SER A 171 -15.13 -0.28 -2.19
CA SER A 171 -13.97 -1.16 -2.01
C SER A 171 -13.04 -1.20 -3.23
N LEU A 172 -13.54 -0.98 -4.46
CA LEU A 172 -12.70 -0.95 -5.67
C LEU A 172 -11.64 0.17 -5.64
N PRO A 173 -11.99 1.46 -5.44
CA PRO A 173 -10.98 2.51 -5.32
C PRO A 173 -10.09 2.33 -4.07
N HIS A 174 -10.61 1.76 -2.97
CA HIS A 174 -9.80 1.41 -1.81
C HIS A 174 -8.80 0.30 -2.12
N GLY A 175 -9.21 -0.73 -2.85
CA GLY A 175 -8.32 -1.81 -3.32
C GLY A 175 -7.20 -1.31 -4.22
N ALA A 176 -7.50 -0.44 -5.19
CA ALA A 176 -6.50 0.19 -6.04
C ALA A 176 -5.48 0.98 -5.23
N ARG A 177 -5.96 1.75 -4.25
CA ARG A 177 -5.12 2.52 -3.37
C ARG A 177 -4.25 1.65 -2.47
N ALA A 178 -4.80 0.62 -1.84
CA ALA A 178 -4.07 -0.32 -1.01
C ALA A 178 -2.94 -1.00 -1.79
N THR A 179 -3.19 -1.35 -3.05
CA THR A 179 -2.18 -1.92 -3.95
C THR A 179 -1.03 -0.94 -4.18
N LEU A 180 -1.33 0.33 -4.51
CA LEU A 180 -0.31 1.36 -4.73
C LEU A 180 0.49 1.65 -3.45
N GLU A 181 -0.17 1.79 -2.31
CA GLU A 181 0.50 2.01 -1.01
C GLU A 181 1.43 0.84 -0.66
N THR A 182 0.99 -0.40 -0.91
CA THR A 182 1.82 -1.59 -0.67
C THR A 182 3.06 -1.59 -1.57
N MET A 183 2.93 -1.21 -2.85
CA MET A 183 4.06 -1.09 -3.76
C MET A 183 5.06 -0.02 -3.31
N VAL A 184 4.58 1.11 -2.78
CA VAL A 184 5.46 2.18 -2.26
C VAL A 184 6.18 1.73 -0.99
N LEU A 185 5.52 0.98 -0.11
CA LEU A 185 6.07 0.50 1.15
C LEU A 185 7.02 -0.70 0.99
N ALA A 186 6.99 -1.39 -0.16
CA ALA A 186 7.86 -2.52 -0.47
C ALA A 186 9.25 -2.11 -0.99
N ARG A 187 9.52 -0.81 -1.10
CA ARG A 187 10.84 -0.25 -1.44
C ARG A 187 11.70 -0.09 -0.20
#